data_dffdbf4a5c1690c3cb70828e6c41805d
#
_entry.id   dffdbf4a5c1690c3cb70828e6c41805d
#
_cell.length_a   1.000
_cell.length_b   1.000
_cell.length_c   1.000
_cell.angle_alpha   90.00
_cell.angle_beta   90.00
_cell.angle_gamma   90.00
#
_symmetry.space_group_name_H-M   'P 1'
#
loop_
_entity.id
_entity.type
_entity.pdbx_description
1 polymer ?
#
loop_
_entity_poly.entity_id
_entity_poly.type
_entity_poly.pdbx_seq_one_letter_code
_entity_poly.pdbx_strand_id
1 'polypeptide(L)'
;MVKYSYYPGNVARQSSYEVEDTIQPLCKTLGIELFEIVGYNSDGGNIIKQGNKDLQLTLNARNIALAEKNGHHIITACASAQGILHEALETFRNDPIALANANTVLSKTCGITAKVDEITTSHLLHVLVDEIGLDKVEDAVINPLNMDVACYYGPHMQRAGACGGDDAWNPNYMEKLIMALGGRPVEYKSKTSSVGNPSLLSLGDSVMKMTARVLNDAKKAGAQIIVSACTQSHSNLDSYQGKAGRVANKDTNIPAVN
;
A
#
# COMPACT_ATOMS: atom_id res chain seq x y z
N MET A 1 -18.97 7.37 -12.06
CA MET A 1 -17.49 7.61 -12.04
C MET A 1 -17.16 8.06 -10.63
N VAL A 2 -16.33 7.31 -9.92
CA VAL A 2 -15.86 7.67 -8.57
C VAL A 2 -14.60 8.52 -8.67
N LYS A 3 -14.39 9.44 -7.72
CA LYS A 3 -13.32 10.45 -7.75
C LYS A 3 -12.46 10.36 -6.50
N TYR A 4 -11.13 10.39 -6.68
CA TYR A 4 -10.18 10.28 -5.58
C TYR A 4 -9.00 11.24 -5.72
N SER A 5 -8.48 11.72 -4.59
CA SER A 5 -7.18 12.36 -4.48
C SER A 5 -6.09 11.28 -4.42
N TYR A 6 -5.23 11.22 -5.44
CA TYR A 6 -4.21 10.18 -5.53
C TYR A 6 -2.96 10.52 -4.74
N TYR A 7 -2.62 9.65 -3.80
CA TYR A 7 -1.36 9.67 -3.06
C TYR A 7 -0.46 8.52 -3.54
N PRO A 8 0.63 8.78 -4.28
CA PRO A 8 1.49 7.72 -4.85
C PRO A 8 2.24 6.89 -3.81
N GLY A 9 2.44 7.42 -2.61
CA GLY A 9 3.31 6.82 -1.62
C GLY A 9 4.77 7.25 -1.77
N ASN A 10 5.69 6.51 -1.11
CA ASN A 10 7.09 6.92 -1.00
C ASN A 10 7.99 6.44 -2.15
N VAL A 11 7.60 5.42 -2.87
CA VAL A 11 8.47 4.71 -3.84
C VAL A 11 7.87 4.56 -5.24
N ALA A 12 6.58 4.81 -5.43
CA ALA A 12 5.91 4.63 -6.72
C ALA A 12 6.50 5.50 -7.85
N ARG A 13 7.05 6.68 -7.51
CA ARG A 13 7.71 7.57 -8.49
C ARG A 13 9.23 7.38 -8.59
N GLN A 14 9.76 6.31 -8.01
CA GLN A 14 11.19 5.99 -8.05
C GLN A 14 11.41 4.51 -8.33
N SER A 15 11.57 3.68 -7.29
CA SER A 15 11.91 2.25 -7.45
C SER A 15 10.73 1.35 -7.89
N SER A 16 9.50 1.85 -7.92
CA SER A 16 8.30 1.14 -8.35
C SER A 16 7.46 2.01 -9.29
N TYR A 17 8.12 2.70 -10.23
CA TYR A 17 7.46 3.65 -11.13
C TYR A 17 6.50 2.96 -12.12
N GLU A 18 6.60 1.65 -12.32
CA GLU A 18 5.63 0.84 -13.06
C GLU A 18 4.20 0.97 -12.49
N VAL A 19 4.07 1.21 -11.18
CA VAL A 19 2.77 1.50 -10.55
C VAL A 19 2.23 2.84 -11.00
N GLU A 20 3.08 3.87 -11.09
CA GLU A 20 2.69 5.21 -11.55
C GLU A 20 2.25 5.18 -13.02
N ASP A 21 2.96 4.42 -13.86
CA ASP A 21 2.66 4.29 -15.29
C ASP A 21 1.35 3.53 -15.56
N THR A 22 0.99 2.58 -14.69
CA THR A 22 -0.15 1.70 -14.89
C THR A 22 -1.42 2.16 -14.17
N ILE A 23 -1.33 2.88 -13.07
CA ILE A 23 -2.49 3.25 -12.24
C ILE A 23 -3.47 4.17 -12.98
N GLN A 24 -2.99 5.15 -13.73
CA GLN A 24 -3.85 6.10 -14.45
C GLN A 24 -4.67 5.41 -15.54
N PRO A 25 -4.09 4.62 -16.48
CA PRO A 25 -4.87 3.91 -17.47
C PRO A 25 -5.81 2.87 -16.86
N LEU A 26 -5.40 2.14 -15.82
CA LEU A 26 -6.25 1.20 -15.10
C LEU A 26 -7.49 1.91 -14.52
N CYS A 27 -7.27 2.94 -13.73
CA CYS A 27 -8.36 3.70 -13.12
C CYS A 27 -9.31 4.29 -14.15
N LYS A 28 -8.79 4.84 -15.24
CA LYS A 28 -9.61 5.37 -16.35
C LYS A 28 -10.48 4.29 -16.97
N THR A 29 -9.95 3.10 -17.24
CA THR A 29 -10.68 1.95 -17.80
C THR A 29 -11.83 1.53 -16.89
N LEU A 30 -11.62 1.55 -15.57
CA LEU A 30 -12.61 1.15 -14.58
C LEU A 30 -13.54 2.28 -14.12
N GLY A 31 -13.39 3.48 -14.67
CA GLY A 31 -14.24 4.64 -14.36
C GLY A 31 -13.91 5.29 -13.01
N ILE A 32 -12.65 5.22 -12.59
CA ILE A 32 -12.10 5.93 -11.44
C ILE A 32 -11.33 7.15 -11.96
N GLU A 33 -11.68 8.34 -11.48
CA GLU A 33 -10.98 9.58 -11.82
C GLU A 33 -10.01 9.95 -10.69
N LEU A 34 -8.72 10.09 -11.02
CA LEU A 34 -7.66 10.39 -10.07
C LEU A 34 -7.22 11.85 -10.19
N PHE A 35 -7.25 12.56 -9.07
CA PHE A 35 -6.73 13.92 -8.90
C PHE A 35 -5.43 13.88 -8.13
N GLU A 36 -4.34 14.31 -8.72
CA GLU A 36 -3.06 14.34 -8.04
C GLU A 36 -3.09 15.26 -6.81
N ILE A 37 -2.50 14.81 -5.70
CA ILE A 37 -2.21 15.66 -4.53
C ILE A 37 -0.93 16.44 -4.83
N VAL A 38 -1.06 17.57 -5.51
CA VAL A 38 0.09 18.38 -5.93
C VAL A 38 0.88 18.86 -4.72
N GLY A 39 2.19 18.60 -4.73
CA GLY A 39 3.10 19.00 -3.67
C GLY A 39 3.02 18.13 -2.42
N TYR A 40 2.48 16.91 -2.51
CA TYR A 40 2.53 15.95 -1.40
C TYR A 40 3.97 15.72 -0.90
N ASN A 41 4.10 15.24 0.32
CA ASN A 41 5.38 14.81 0.90
C ASN A 41 5.31 13.34 1.33
N SER A 42 6.46 12.78 1.67
CA SER A 42 6.52 11.46 2.30
C SER A 42 5.61 11.39 3.53
N ASP A 43 4.93 10.25 3.73
CA ASP A 43 4.16 9.95 4.94
C ASP A 43 5.04 9.71 6.18
N GLY A 44 6.38 9.74 6.01
CA GLY A 44 7.38 9.53 7.06
C GLY A 44 7.61 8.08 7.43
N GLY A 45 6.78 7.16 6.97
CA GLY A 45 6.90 5.74 7.28
C GLY A 45 6.92 5.45 8.79
N ASN A 46 7.28 4.23 9.14
CA ASN A 46 7.49 3.86 10.54
C ASN A 46 8.81 4.38 11.11
N ILE A 47 9.77 4.78 10.26
CA ILE A 47 11.08 5.25 10.71
C ILE A 47 10.94 6.61 11.41
N ILE A 48 10.30 7.58 10.75
CA ILE A 48 10.07 8.90 11.37
C ILE A 48 9.14 8.78 12.57
N LYS A 49 8.11 7.94 12.50
CA LYS A 49 7.20 7.70 13.62
C LYS A 49 7.92 7.27 14.91
N GLN A 50 8.90 6.37 14.80
CA GLN A 50 9.68 5.89 15.96
C GLN A 50 10.61 6.97 16.52
N GLY A 51 11.17 7.82 15.67
CA GLY A 51 12.07 8.89 16.08
C GLY A 51 11.34 10.16 16.55
N ASN A 52 10.26 10.53 15.88
CA ASN A 52 9.46 11.73 16.16
C ASN A 52 8.04 11.56 15.62
N LYS A 53 7.12 11.13 16.49
CA LYS A 53 5.71 10.90 16.16
C LYS A 53 5.01 12.20 15.72
N ASP A 54 5.30 13.31 16.35
CA ASP A 54 4.64 14.61 16.05
C ASP A 54 5.04 15.11 14.66
N LEU A 55 6.31 14.92 14.27
CA LEU A 55 6.76 15.21 12.91
C LEU A 55 6.02 14.33 11.90
N GLN A 56 5.91 13.03 12.14
CA GLN A 56 5.21 12.10 11.26
C GLN A 56 3.73 12.47 11.12
N LEU A 57 3.06 12.82 12.21
CA LEU A 57 1.68 13.31 12.20
C LEU A 57 1.57 14.61 11.40
N THR A 58 2.47 15.58 11.61
CA THR A 58 2.48 16.86 10.88
C THR A 58 2.65 16.66 9.37
N LEU A 59 3.53 15.74 8.95
CA LEU A 59 3.70 15.39 7.54
C LEU A 59 2.40 14.84 6.93
N ASN A 60 1.70 13.99 7.66
CA ASN A 60 0.43 13.42 7.19
C ASN A 60 -0.72 14.43 7.25
N ALA A 61 -0.78 15.29 8.26
CA ALA A 61 -1.74 16.41 8.28
C ALA A 61 -1.59 17.30 7.05
N ARG A 62 -0.35 17.53 6.58
CA ARG A 62 -0.10 18.29 5.35
C ARG A 62 -0.64 17.57 4.11
N ASN A 63 -0.38 16.27 3.97
CA ASN A 63 -0.91 15.48 2.84
C ASN A 63 -2.44 15.46 2.85
N ILE A 64 -3.05 15.31 4.02
CA ILE A 64 -4.51 15.37 4.20
C ILE A 64 -5.05 16.75 3.79
N ALA A 65 -4.48 17.83 4.29
CA ALA A 65 -4.91 19.20 3.95
C ALA A 65 -4.80 19.49 2.44
N LEU A 66 -3.79 18.94 1.76
CA LEU A 66 -3.67 19.05 0.32
C LEU A 66 -4.73 18.24 -0.43
N ALA A 67 -5.07 17.05 0.05
CA ALA A 67 -6.15 16.24 -0.51
C ALA A 67 -7.54 16.89 -0.30
N GLU A 68 -7.76 17.51 0.86
CA GLU A 68 -8.99 18.28 1.15
C GLU A 68 -9.23 19.42 0.15
N LYS A 69 -8.16 20.04 -0.38
CA LYS A 69 -8.28 21.05 -1.44
C LYS A 69 -8.83 20.50 -2.75
N ASN A 70 -8.61 19.23 -3.04
CA ASN A 70 -9.19 18.55 -4.20
C ASN A 70 -10.67 18.20 -3.97
N GLY A 71 -11.13 18.15 -2.70
CA GLY A 71 -12.51 17.80 -2.34
C GLY A 71 -12.84 16.31 -2.49
N HIS A 72 -11.82 15.43 -2.52
CA HIS A 72 -12.00 13.99 -2.71
C HIS A 72 -11.25 13.17 -1.66
N HIS A 73 -11.78 11.99 -1.32
CA HIS A 73 -11.11 11.01 -0.46
C HIS A 73 -9.75 10.59 -1.05
N ILE A 74 -8.84 10.15 -0.19
CA ILE A 74 -7.50 9.75 -0.64
C ILE A 74 -7.52 8.29 -1.09
N ILE A 75 -6.88 8.02 -2.24
CA ILE A 75 -6.58 6.66 -2.72
C ILE A 75 -5.07 6.48 -2.86
N THR A 76 -4.59 5.30 -2.54
CA THR A 76 -3.19 4.89 -2.76
C THR A 76 -3.09 3.43 -3.20
N ALA A 77 -2.05 3.10 -3.97
CA ALA A 77 -1.71 1.71 -4.33
C ALA A 77 -0.63 1.12 -3.40
N CYS A 78 -0.36 1.75 -2.26
CA CYS A 78 0.67 1.33 -1.32
C CYS A 78 0.07 1.00 0.05
N ALA A 79 0.07 -0.27 0.44
CA ALA A 79 -0.45 -0.72 1.74
C ALA A 79 0.20 -0.01 2.94
N SER A 80 1.50 0.30 2.86
CA SER A 80 2.18 1.06 3.92
C SER A 80 1.65 2.48 4.03
N ALA A 81 1.46 3.16 2.90
CA ALA A 81 0.90 4.51 2.87
C ALA A 81 -0.55 4.52 3.37
N GLN A 82 -1.37 3.55 2.93
CA GLN A 82 -2.74 3.39 3.43
C GLN A 82 -2.77 3.26 4.96
N GLY A 83 -1.97 2.35 5.51
CA GLY A 83 -1.95 2.12 6.95
C GLY A 83 -1.48 3.34 7.76
N ILE A 84 -0.54 4.13 7.22
CA ILE A 84 0.00 5.33 7.89
C ILE A 84 -0.99 6.49 7.82
N LEU A 85 -1.57 6.76 6.65
CA LEU A 85 -2.56 7.82 6.47
C LEU A 85 -3.83 7.55 7.28
N HIS A 86 -4.30 6.29 7.28
CA HIS A 86 -5.44 5.88 8.10
C HIS A 86 -5.17 6.10 9.59
N GLU A 87 -4.01 5.64 10.08
CA GLU A 87 -3.62 5.84 11.49
C GLU A 87 -3.52 7.33 11.86
N ALA A 88 -3.02 8.17 10.96
CA ALA A 88 -2.94 9.61 11.20
C ALA A 88 -4.34 10.23 11.29
N LEU A 89 -5.26 9.89 10.39
CA LEU A 89 -6.66 10.34 10.43
C LEU A 89 -7.34 9.93 11.73
N GLU A 90 -7.23 8.67 12.12
CA GLU A 90 -7.81 8.17 13.38
C GLU A 90 -7.18 8.85 14.61
N THR A 91 -5.87 9.08 14.58
CA THR A 91 -5.20 9.83 15.66
C THR A 91 -5.79 11.24 15.79
N PHE A 92 -5.95 11.97 14.69
CA PHE A 92 -6.46 13.33 14.70
C PHE A 92 -7.94 13.43 15.10
N ARG A 93 -8.76 12.44 14.72
CA ARG A 93 -10.17 12.37 15.12
C ARG A 93 -10.35 12.09 16.61
N ASN A 94 -9.46 11.27 17.17
CA ASN A 94 -9.51 10.86 18.58
C ASN A 94 -8.70 11.77 19.51
N ASP A 95 -7.78 12.59 18.97
CA ASP A 95 -6.91 13.52 19.72
C ASP A 95 -6.90 14.90 19.06
N PRO A 96 -7.85 15.80 19.40
CA PRO A 96 -7.89 17.17 18.89
C PRO A 96 -6.64 18.00 19.22
N ILE A 97 -5.89 17.65 20.27
CA ILE A 97 -4.65 18.34 20.64
C ILE A 97 -3.56 18.01 19.63
N ALA A 98 -3.45 16.75 19.21
CA ALA A 98 -2.52 16.34 18.17
C ALA A 98 -2.81 17.07 16.85
N LEU A 99 -4.07 17.21 16.47
CA LEU A 99 -4.48 17.98 15.28
C LEU A 99 -4.13 19.47 15.42
N ALA A 100 -4.43 20.09 16.56
CA ALA A 100 -4.14 21.50 16.81
C ALA A 100 -2.62 21.79 16.76
N ASN A 101 -1.80 20.88 17.31
CA ASN A 101 -0.34 20.98 17.27
C ASN A 101 0.17 20.90 15.82
N ALA A 102 -0.27 19.92 15.04
CA ALA A 102 0.09 19.78 13.63
C ALA A 102 -0.35 21.01 12.83
N ASN A 103 -1.57 21.49 13.01
CA ASN A 103 -2.11 22.68 12.34
C ASN A 103 -1.36 23.97 12.72
N THR A 104 -0.87 24.08 13.95
CA THR A 104 -0.04 25.22 14.39
C THR A 104 1.27 25.27 13.58
N VAL A 105 1.90 24.14 13.31
CA VAL A 105 3.11 24.06 12.47
C VAL A 105 2.75 24.36 11.03
N LEU A 106 1.70 23.72 10.48
CA LEU A 106 1.31 23.87 9.07
C LEU A 106 0.89 25.30 8.73
N SER A 107 0.14 25.99 9.60
CA SER A 107 -0.26 27.37 9.37
C SER A 107 0.93 28.32 9.30
N LYS A 108 1.96 28.11 10.14
CA LYS A 108 3.19 28.93 10.17
C LYS A 108 4.13 28.65 9.00
N THR A 109 4.21 27.39 8.53
CA THR A 109 5.20 26.97 7.53
C THR A 109 4.64 26.92 6.10
N CYS A 110 3.37 26.57 5.95
CA CYS A 110 2.74 26.30 4.66
C CYS A 110 1.47 27.13 4.41
N GLY A 111 0.94 27.84 5.42
CA GLY A 111 -0.30 28.61 5.31
C GLY A 111 -1.55 27.76 5.10
N ILE A 112 -1.54 26.49 5.54
CA ILE A 112 -2.65 25.53 5.40
C ILE A 112 -2.98 24.87 6.75
N THR A 113 -4.17 24.28 6.84
CA THR A 113 -4.60 23.46 7.99
C THR A 113 -5.39 22.26 7.48
N ALA A 114 -5.33 21.14 8.20
CA ALA A 114 -6.15 19.95 7.96
C ALA A 114 -7.42 20.02 8.84
N LYS A 115 -8.55 19.54 8.31
CA LYS A 115 -9.84 19.46 9.01
C LYS A 115 -10.16 18.03 9.48
N VAL A 116 -9.82 17.02 8.69
CA VAL A 116 -9.89 15.57 8.89
C VAL A 116 -11.29 14.93 8.97
N ASP A 117 -12.36 15.71 9.14
CA ASP A 117 -13.70 15.17 9.44
C ASP A 117 -14.34 14.45 8.24
N GLU A 118 -14.21 15.02 7.05
CA GLU A 118 -14.91 14.56 5.83
C GLU A 118 -14.04 13.74 4.89
N ILE A 119 -12.77 13.52 5.22
CA ILE A 119 -11.82 12.82 4.35
C ILE A 119 -11.54 11.42 4.87
N THR A 120 -11.45 10.45 3.96
CA THR A 120 -11.05 9.08 4.26
C THR A 120 -9.88 8.66 3.38
N THR A 121 -9.25 7.54 3.71
CA THR A 121 -8.21 6.93 2.89
C THR A 121 -8.61 5.51 2.50
N SER A 122 -8.35 5.13 1.26
CA SER A 122 -8.62 3.78 0.75
C SER A 122 -7.42 3.25 -0.04
N HIS A 123 -7.19 1.95 0.06
CA HIS A 123 -6.27 1.28 -0.84
C HIS A 123 -6.98 0.95 -2.16
N LEU A 124 -6.26 1.01 -3.29
CA LEU A 124 -6.83 0.69 -4.60
C LEU A 124 -7.52 -0.68 -4.63
N LEU A 125 -6.93 -1.69 -4.00
CA LEU A 125 -7.54 -3.03 -3.89
C LEU A 125 -8.94 -2.97 -3.27
N HIS A 126 -9.12 -2.21 -2.19
CA HIS A 126 -10.44 -2.09 -1.54
C HIS A 126 -11.45 -1.39 -2.44
N VAL A 127 -11.04 -0.34 -3.13
CA VAL A 127 -11.89 0.37 -4.10
C VAL A 127 -12.30 -0.55 -5.25
N LEU A 128 -11.39 -1.37 -5.76
CA LEU A 128 -11.69 -2.33 -6.84
C LEU A 128 -12.72 -3.38 -6.40
N VAL A 129 -12.61 -3.88 -5.16
CA VAL A 129 -13.50 -4.95 -4.66
C VAL A 129 -14.82 -4.39 -4.12
N ASP A 130 -14.76 -3.33 -3.27
CA ASP A 130 -15.91 -2.84 -2.52
C ASP A 130 -16.78 -1.85 -3.32
N GLU A 131 -16.17 -1.04 -4.20
CA GLU A 131 -16.88 0.05 -4.88
C GLU A 131 -17.08 -0.19 -6.38
N ILE A 132 -16.04 -0.67 -7.07
CA ILE A 132 -16.11 -0.93 -8.51
C ILE A 132 -16.83 -2.24 -8.79
N GLY A 133 -16.55 -3.26 -7.98
CA GLY A 133 -17.04 -4.62 -8.13
C GLY A 133 -16.17 -5.46 -9.06
N LEU A 134 -15.96 -6.71 -8.67
CA LEU A 134 -15.07 -7.63 -9.40
C LEU A 134 -15.65 -8.03 -10.76
N ASP A 135 -16.97 -8.06 -10.94
CA ASP A 135 -17.60 -8.34 -12.24
C ASP A 135 -17.14 -7.32 -13.31
N LYS A 136 -17.05 -6.03 -12.92
CA LYS A 136 -16.59 -4.99 -13.83
C LYS A 136 -15.08 -5.08 -14.12
N VAL A 137 -14.31 -5.57 -13.16
CA VAL A 137 -12.88 -5.87 -13.39
C VAL A 137 -12.73 -7.03 -14.35
N GLU A 138 -13.49 -8.12 -14.16
CA GLU A 138 -13.51 -9.30 -15.03
C GLU A 138 -13.90 -8.94 -16.47
N ASP A 139 -14.95 -8.13 -16.65
CA ASP A 139 -15.40 -7.64 -17.97
C ASP A 139 -14.31 -6.82 -18.71
N ALA A 140 -13.40 -6.19 -17.97
CA ALA A 140 -12.30 -5.41 -18.55
C ALA A 140 -11.08 -6.26 -18.91
N VAL A 141 -11.04 -7.55 -18.56
CA VAL A 141 -9.91 -8.44 -18.85
C VAL A 141 -9.87 -8.81 -20.32
N ILE A 142 -8.80 -8.44 -21.00
CA ILE A 142 -8.55 -8.82 -22.40
C ILE A 142 -7.75 -10.13 -22.46
N ASN A 143 -6.75 -10.28 -21.61
CA ASN A 143 -5.87 -11.44 -21.56
C ASN A 143 -5.85 -12.00 -20.11
N PRO A 144 -6.53 -13.13 -19.86
CA PRO A 144 -6.50 -13.76 -18.54
C PRO A 144 -5.11 -14.19 -18.08
N LEU A 145 -4.81 -14.09 -16.80
CA LEU A 145 -3.49 -14.41 -16.23
C LEU A 145 -3.07 -15.87 -16.45
N ASN A 146 -4.00 -16.83 -16.32
CA ASN A 146 -3.77 -18.29 -16.50
C ASN A 146 -2.55 -18.86 -15.76
N MET A 147 -2.20 -18.31 -14.60
CA MET A 147 -1.03 -18.71 -13.81
C MET A 147 -1.35 -18.84 -12.32
N ASP A 148 -0.46 -19.49 -11.57
CA ASP A 148 -0.54 -19.67 -10.13
C ASP A 148 0.12 -18.49 -9.41
N VAL A 149 -0.66 -17.75 -8.61
CA VAL A 149 -0.28 -16.44 -8.04
C VAL A 149 -0.26 -16.49 -6.53
N ALA A 150 0.84 -16.08 -5.92
CA ALA A 150 0.93 -15.84 -4.48
C ALA A 150 0.52 -14.39 -4.16
N CYS A 151 -0.51 -14.21 -3.35
CA CYS A 151 -0.99 -12.90 -2.91
C CYS A 151 -0.25 -12.46 -1.65
N TYR A 152 0.47 -11.33 -1.68
CA TYR A 152 1.20 -10.81 -0.53
C TYR A 152 0.61 -9.48 -0.05
N TYR A 153 -0.01 -9.51 1.12
CA TYR A 153 -0.63 -8.34 1.78
C TYR A 153 0.38 -7.54 2.62
N GLY A 154 1.25 -8.26 3.34
CA GLY A 154 2.04 -7.66 4.40
C GLY A 154 1.17 -7.22 5.60
N PRO A 155 1.78 -6.64 6.67
CA PRO A 155 1.06 -6.35 7.91
C PRO A 155 0.29 -5.03 7.91
N HIS A 156 0.55 -4.11 6.97
CA HIS A 156 -0.03 -2.77 7.03
C HIS A 156 -1.52 -2.72 6.63
N MET A 157 -1.92 -3.52 5.66
CA MET A 157 -3.34 -3.64 5.26
C MET A 157 -4.19 -4.39 6.30
N GLN A 158 -3.54 -5.09 7.24
CA GLN A 158 -4.19 -5.89 8.27
C GLN A 158 -4.52 -5.08 9.54
N ARG A 159 -4.21 -3.80 9.57
CA ARG A 159 -4.54 -2.94 10.72
C ARG A 159 -6.04 -2.71 10.78
N ALA A 160 -6.57 -2.73 12.01
CA ALA A 160 -7.99 -2.45 12.25
C ALA A 160 -8.41 -1.14 11.59
N GLY A 161 -9.51 -1.17 10.85
CA GLY A 161 -10.05 -0.03 10.12
C GLY A 161 -9.33 0.31 8.80
N ALA A 162 -8.12 -0.21 8.55
CA ALA A 162 -7.37 0.06 7.31
C ALA A 162 -7.53 -1.01 6.23
N CYS A 163 -8.23 -2.11 6.54
CA CYS A 163 -8.40 -3.28 5.66
C CYS A 163 -9.63 -3.19 4.73
N GLY A 164 -10.34 -2.05 4.68
CA GLY A 164 -11.58 -1.94 3.91
C GLY A 164 -12.63 -2.91 4.42
N GLY A 165 -13.34 -3.56 3.52
CA GLY A 165 -14.28 -4.66 3.83
C GLY A 165 -13.63 -6.03 3.95
N ASP A 166 -12.28 -6.15 3.82
CA ASP A 166 -11.56 -7.43 3.91
C ASP A 166 -11.37 -7.89 5.37
N ASP A 167 -11.11 -9.18 5.58
CA ASP A 167 -10.83 -9.72 6.90
C ASP A 167 -9.38 -9.41 7.32
N ALA A 168 -9.23 -8.68 8.42
CA ALA A 168 -7.92 -8.31 8.95
C ALA A 168 -7.03 -9.51 9.36
N TRP A 169 -7.62 -10.65 9.70
CA TRP A 169 -6.92 -11.86 10.14
C TRP A 169 -6.71 -12.88 9.02
N ASN A 170 -7.66 -12.96 8.10
CA ASN A 170 -7.61 -13.88 6.97
C ASN A 170 -8.05 -13.18 5.67
N PRO A 171 -7.25 -12.23 5.17
CA PRO A 171 -7.60 -11.43 3.99
C PRO A 171 -7.73 -12.31 2.74
N ASN A 172 -8.64 -11.93 1.85
CA ASN A 172 -8.93 -12.66 0.62
C ASN A 172 -9.27 -11.75 -0.60
N TYR A 173 -9.18 -10.43 -0.45
CA TYR A 173 -9.50 -9.51 -1.54
C TYR A 173 -8.53 -9.62 -2.72
N MET A 174 -7.23 -9.82 -2.46
CA MET A 174 -6.28 -10.07 -3.55
C MET A 174 -6.55 -11.38 -4.26
N GLU A 175 -6.87 -12.45 -3.51
CA GLU A 175 -7.23 -13.75 -4.10
C GLU A 175 -8.48 -13.63 -4.98
N LYS A 176 -9.50 -12.92 -4.52
CA LYS A 176 -10.71 -12.65 -5.33
C LYS A 176 -10.38 -11.84 -6.59
N LEU A 177 -9.53 -10.80 -6.47
CA LEU A 177 -9.08 -10.02 -7.60
C LEU A 177 -8.29 -10.88 -8.61
N ILE A 178 -7.37 -11.72 -8.13
CA ILE A 178 -6.60 -12.63 -9.00
C ILE A 178 -7.52 -13.61 -9.72
N MET A 179 -8.57 -14.13 -9.07
CA MET A 179 -9.56 -15.00 -9.72
C MET A 179 -10.33 -14.24 -10.81
N ALA A 180 -10.79 -13.01 -10.54
CA ALA A 180 -11.45 -12.16 -11.53
C ALA A 180 -10.54 -11.84 -12.74
N LEU A 181 -9.22 -11.77 -12.52
CA LEU A 181 -8.23 -11.62 -13.60
C LEU A 181 -7.88 -12.95 -14.32
N GLY A 182 -8.54 -14.06 -13.99
CA GLY A 182 -8.32 -15.37 -14.61
C GLY A 182 -7.07 -16.10 -14.10
N GLY A 183 -6.52 -15.69 -12.97
CA GLY A 183 -5.41 -16.36 -12.28
C GLY A 183 -5.89 -17.38 -11.25
N ARG A 184 -4.96 -18.15 -10.71
CA ARG A 184 -5.22 -19.13 -9.63
C ARG A 184 -4.43 -18.73 -8.39
N PRO A 185 -5.07 -18.19 -7.34
CA PRO A 185 -4.37 -17.86 -6.10
C PRO A 185 -3.90 -19.12 -5.40
N VAL A 186 -2.66 -19.10 -4.87
CA VAL A 186 -2.11 -20.19 -4.06
C VAL A 186 -2.10 -19.81 -2.58
N GLU A 187 -2.50 -20.75 -1.73
CA GLU A 187 -2.45 -20.55 -0.28
C GLU A 187 -1.04 -20.81 0.26
N TYR A 188 -0.52 -19.87 1.06
CA TYR A 188 0.75 -20.00 1.74
C TYR A 188 0.79 -19.21 3.06
N LYS A 189 1.62 -19.68 3.99
CA LYS A 189 1.59 -19.24 5.39
C LYS A 189 2.02 -17.78 5.60
N SER A 190 2.93 -17.26 4.75
CA SER A 190 3.60 -15.97 4.99
C SER A 190 2.92 -14.78 4.32
N LYS A 191 1.71 -14.91 3.76
CA LYS A 191 1.04 -13.87 2.96
C LYS A 191 0.83 -12.54 3.71
N THR A 192 0.70 -12.58 5.03
CA THR A 192 0.54 -11.41 5.91
C THR A 192 1.80 -11.04 6.71
N SER A 193 2.87 -11.83 6.58
CA SER A 193 4.11 -11.61 7.33
C SER A 193 4.88 -10.40 6.81
N SER A 194 5.59 -9.68 7.70
CA SER A 194 6.44 -8.58 7.27
C SER A 194 7.67 -9.05 6.50
N VAL A 195 8.04 -8.34 5.44
CA VAL A 195 9.36 -8.44 4.77
C VAL A 195 10.44 -7.57 5.43
N GLY A 196 10.09 -6.80 6.47
CA GLY A 196 11.04 -6.05 7.29
C GLY A 196 11.53 -4.73 6.68
N ASN A 197 10.93 -4.20 5.63
CA ASN A 197 11.40 -3.01 4.92
C ASN A 197 11.83 -1.82 5.84
N PRO A 198 11.08 -1.43 6.89
CA PRO A 198 11.48 -0.32 7.76
C PRO A 198 12.82 -0.51 8.46
N SER A 199 13.26 -1.76 8.65
CA SER A 199 14.52 -2.09 9.34
C SER A 199 15.68 -2.41 8.38
N LEU A 200 15.51 -2.18 7.08
CA LEU A 200 16.47 -2.57 6.04
C LEU A 200 17.86 -1.99 6.27
N LEU A 201 17.94 -0.74 6.72
CA LEU A 201 19.23 -0.03 6.96
C LEU A 201 19.91 -0.46 8.26
N SER A 202 19.13 -0.87 9.27
CA SER A 202 19.66 -1.20 10.61
C SER A 202 19.89 -2.69 10.83
N LEU A 203 19.05 -3.55 10.24
CA LEU A 203 19.05 -4.99 10.47
C LEU A 203 19.03 -5.78 9.14
N GLY A 204 19.89 -5.38 8.20
CA GLY A 204 19.88 -5.86 6.81
C GLY A 204 19.78 -7.38 6.65
N ASP A 205 20.60 -8.18 7.34
CA ASP A 205 20.57 -9.64 7.23
C ASP A 205 19.28 -10.26 7.79
N SER A 206 18.75 -9.71 8.88
CA SER A 206 17.46 -10.15 9.42
C SER A 206 16.32 -9.85 8.46
N VAL A 207 16.33 -8.68 7.84
CA VAL A 207 15.37 -8.29 6.79
C VAL A 207 15.48 -9.22 5.58
N MET A 208 16.70 -9.56 5.13
CA MET A 208 16.89 -10.51 4.04
C MET A 208 16.32 -11.89 4.36
N LYS A 209 16.49 -12.37 5.59
CA LYS A 209 15.89 -13.65 6.04
C LYS A 209 14.36 -13.60 6.07
N MET A 210 13.77 -12.46 6.48
CA MET A 210 12.31 -12.27 6.45
C MET A 210 11.78 -12.27 5.02
N THR A 211 12.41 -11.53 4.13
CA THR A 211 12.09 -11.50 2.69
C THR A 211 12.20 -12.89 2.06
N ALA A 212 13.32 -13.59 2.30
CA ALA A 212 13.54 -14.94 1.78
C ALA A 212 12.50 -15.95 2.27
N ARG A 213 12.00 -15.82 3.52
CA ARG A 213 10.93 -16.66 4.03
C ARG A 213 9.67 -16.52 3.20
N VAL A 214 9.22 -15.29 2.94
CA VAL A 214 8.01 -15.02 2.17
C VAL A 214 8.12 -15.59 0.76
N LEU A 215 9.22 -15.28 0.05
CA LEU A 215 9.45 -15.75 -1.32
C LEU A 215 9.53 -17.29 -1.39
N ASN A 216 10.26 -17.92 -0.47
CA ASN A 216 10.41 -19.38 -0.45
C ASN A 216 9.10 -20.10 -0.09
N ASP A 217 8.30 -19.54 0.81
CA ASP A 217 6.99 -20.10 1.17
C ASP A 217 6.02 -20.02 -0.02
N ALA A 218 5.96 -18.87 -0.72
CA ALA A 218 5.17 -18.71 -1.94
C ALA A 218 5.60 -19.71 -3.03
N LYS A 219 6.90 -19.83 -3.28
CA LYS A 219 7.46 -20.75 -4.25
C LYS A 219 7.16 -22.22 -3.93
N LYS A 220 7.28 -22.62 -2.65
CA LYS A 220 6.94 -23.97 -2.21
C LYS A 220 5.45 -24.31 -2.33
N ALA A 221 4.59 -23.31 -2.28
CA ALA A 221 3.16 -23.45 -2.54
C ALA A 221 2.82 -23.59 -4.03
N GLY A 222 3.81 -23.53 -4.92
CA GLY A 222 3.65 -23.70 -6.37
C GLY A 222 3.38 -22.40 -7.12
N ALA A 223 3.53 -21.24 -6.48
CA ALA A 223 3.34 -19.95 -7.16
C ALA A 223 4.37 -19.74 -8.28
N GLN A 224 3.88 -19.27 -9.41
CA GLN A 224 4.69 -18.86 -10.56
C GLN A 224 5.08 -17.39 -10.51
N ILE A 225 4.31 -16.58 -9.77
CA ILE A 225 4.51 -15.14 -9.54
C ILE A 225 4.00 -14.76 -8.14
N ILE A 226 4.61 -13.73 -7.54
CA ILE A 226 4.10 -13.11 -6.31
C ILE A 226 3.62 -11.69 -6.61
N VAL A 227 2.39 -11.37 -6.18
CA VAL A 227 1.78 -10.04 -6.32
C VAL A 227 1.74 -9.37 -4.95
N SER A 228 2.20 -8.13 -4.86
CA SER A 228 2.24 -7.35 -3.61
C SER A 228 1.30 -6.15 -3.67
N ALA A 229 0.47 -5.96 -2.65
CA ALA A 229 -0.34 -4.74 -2.50
C ALA A 229 0.46 -3.54 -1.91
N CYS A 230 1.79 -3.62 -1.88
CA CYS A 230 2.62 -2.61 -1.22
C CYS A 230 3.90 -2.35 -2.00
N THR A 231 4.04 -1.16 -2.57
CA THR A 231 5.22 -0.73 -3.34
C THR A 231 6.53 -0.83 -2.55
N GLN A 232 6.52 -0.54 -1.24
CA GLN A 232 7.70 -0.72 -0.38
C GLN A 232 8.06 -2.19 -0.18
N SER A 233 7.07 -3.06 0.01
CA SER A 233 7.31 -4.49 0.14
C SER A 233 7.74 -5.11 -1.18
N HIS A 234 7.19 -4.63 -2.29
CA HIS A 234 7.59 -5.03 -3.63
C HIS A 234 9.10 -4.81 -3.85
N SER A 235 9.66 -3.66 -3.46
CA SER A 235 11.11 -3.43 -3.54
C SER A 235 11.94 -4.52 -2.84
N ASN A 236 11.46 -5.05 -1.69
CA ASN A 236 12.13 -6.16 -1.03
C ASN A 236 11.94 -7.49 -1.78
N LEU A 237 10.72 -7.77 -2.24
CA LEU A 237 10.38 -9.02 -2.89
C LEU A 237 11.00 -9.15 -4.28
N ASP A 238 11.23 -8.05 -4.98
CA ASP A 238 11.84 -7.99 -6.30
C ASP A 238 13.35 -7.67 -6.21
N SER A 239 13.71 -6.42 -5.87
CA SER A 239 15.09 -5.93 -6.00
C SER A 239 16.07 -6.61 -5.05
N TYR A 240 15.64 -7.02 -3.85
CA TYR A 240 16.50 -7.71 -2.87
C TYR A 240 16.40 -9.24 -2.90
N GLN A 241 15.63 -9.82 -3.81
CA GLN A 241 15.37 -11.25 -3.92
C GLN A 241 16.65 -12.10 -3.95
N GLY A 242 17.58 -11.77 -4.85
CA GLY A 242 18.86 -12.50 -4.98
C GLY A 242 19.75 -12.40 -3.74
N LYS A 243 19.77 -11.22 -3.05
CA LYS A 243 20.48 -11.04 -1.79
C LYS A 243 19.82 -11.85 -0.67
N ALA A 244 18.50 -11.82 -0.60
CA ALA A 244 17.73 -12.55 0.38
C ALA A 244 17.97 -14.07 0.29
N GLY A 245 17.98 -14.61 -0.93
CA GLY A 245 18.29 -16.01 -1.19
C GLY A 245 19.67 -16.42 -0.69
N ARG A 246 20.70 -15.63 -1.00
CA ARG A 246 22.08 -15.88 -0.54
C ARG A 246 22.20 -15.83 0.99
N VAL A 247 21.66 -14.80 1.63
CA VAL A 247 21.74 -14.64 3.10
C VAL A 247 20.99 -15.75 3.85
N ALA A 248 19.87 -16.20 3.31
CA ALA A 248 19.05 -17.22 3.97
C ALA A 248 19.38 -18.64 3.51
N ASN A 249 20.25 -18.82 2.51
CA ASN A 249 20.50 -20.10 1.84
C ASN A 249 19.19 -20.77 1.39
N LYS A 250 18.34 -20.04 0.67
CA LYS A 250 17.04 -20.48 0.18
C LYS A 250 16.87 -20.13 -1.29
N ASP A 251 16.08 -20.94 -2.00
CA ASP A 251 15.62 -20.57 -3.33
C ASP A 251 14.49 -19.54 -3.20
N THR A 252 14.75 -18.36 -3.72
CA THR A 252 13.84 -17.21 -3.71
C THR A 252 13.48 -16.72 -5.10
N ASN A 253 13.96 -17.37 -6.15
CA ASN A 253 13.79 -16.91 -7.53
C ASN A 253 12.35 -17.12 -8.01
N ILE A 254 11.53 -16.08 -7.90
CA ILE A 254 10.14 -16.01 -8.36
C ILE A 254 9.85 -14.58 -8.84
N PRO A 255 9.24 -14.35 -10.04
CA PRO A 255 8.82 -13.02 -10.46
C PRO A 255 7.97 -12.33 -9.39
N ALA A 256 8.21 -11.04 -9.16
CA ALA A 256 7.44 -10.22 -8.22
C ALA A 256 6.88 -8.98 -8.93
N VAL A 257 5.59 -8.67 -8.69
CA VAL A 257 4.89 -7.50 -9.23
C VAL A 257 4.07 -6.80 -8.13
N ASN A 258 3.67 -5.56 -8.41
CA ASN A 258 2.81 -4.78 -7.53
C ASN A 258 1.42 -4.61 -8.13
#